data_78de916d21c2de88bebfb4d0601c895f
#
_entry.id   78de916d21c2de88bebfb4d0601c895f
#
_cell.length_a   1.000
_cell.length_b   1.000
_cell.length_c   1.000
_cell.angle_alpha   90.00
_cell.angle_beta   90.00
_cell.angle_gamma   90.00
#
_symmetry.space_group_name_H-M   'P 1'
#
loop_
_entity.id
_entity.type
_entity.pdbx_description
1 polymer ?
#
loop_
_entity_poly.entity_id
_entity_poly.type
_entity_poly.pdbx_seq_one_letter_code
_entity_poly.pdbx_strand_id
1 'polypeptide(L)'
;MQWTSLFTKTEDISTRAAKEYLKETPQAAFQLIDVRQPKEYKEQHIPGAILIPLNELKERLQELTPDLPTIVYCRSGARSKAGCQILRNNNFPDVLNLTGGILQWNGATAFGSEKFGLDFFIQGTYTNGYEIAYHLEKGLRQFYIILAENAVSTKIKQLLTRMAQMEDGHMTMLIAQSKAAELPINTSTETNGVIEGGLSLSELRAAFGDNLDTEEAVIQLAMMFEAQAWDLYSRLSRKNNNASEQEFYRKMAGEEQKHLDKLTLELDNLL
;
A
#
# COMPACT_ATOMS: atom_id res chain seq x y z
N MET A 1 24.69 -3.59 5.42
CA MET A 1 24.98 -4.58 4.34
C MET A 1 24.81 -3.84 3.01
N GLN A 2 25.77 -3.85 2.09
CA GLN A 2 25.62 -3.16 0.82
C GLN A 2 24.72 -4.01 -0.09
N TRP A 3 23.50 -3.57 -0.32
CA TRP A 3 22.45 -4.25 -1.10
C TRP A 3 22.81 -4.46 -2.58
N THR A 4 23.78 -3.70 -3.11
CA THR A 4 24.34 -3.89 -4.45
C THR A 4 24.87 -5.30 -4.72
N SER A 5 25.20 -6.08 -3.67
CA SER A 5 25.65 -7.45 -3.83
C SER A 5 24.53 -8.49 -4.08
N LEU A 6 23.27 -8.15 -3.77
CA LEU A 6 22.12 -9.02 -4.01
C LEU A 6 21.73 -9.08 -5.50
N PHE A 7 21.94 -7.98 -6.23
CA PHE A 7 21.56 -7.86 -7.63
C PHE A 7 22.62 -8.36 -8.61
N THR A 8 23.86 -8.53 -8.19
CA THR A 8 24.97 -8.90 -9.09
C THR A 8 25.21 -10.41 -9.25
N LYS A 9 24.56 -11.28 -8.46
CA LYS A 9 24.89 -12.72 -8.43
C LYS A 9 23.73 -13.71 -8.42
N THR A 10 22.50 -13.32 -8.19
CA THR A 10 21.38 -14.28 -8.11
C THR A 10 20.24 -13.88 -9.04
N GLU A 11 19.71 -14.85 -9.79
CA GLU A 11 18.49 -14.66 -10.58
C GLU A 11 17.23 -14.68 -9.71
N ASP A 12 17.34 -15.08 -8.46
CA ASP A 12 16.24 -15.31 -7.53
C ASP A 12 16.46 -14.57 -6.21
N ILE A 13 15.38 -14.04 -5.64
CA ILE A 13 15.31 -13.48 -4.29
C ILE A 13 14.27 -14.25 -3.45
N SER A 14 14.60 -14.60 -2.20
CA SER A 14 13.64 -15.22 -1.29
C SER A 14 12.60 -14.20 -0.81
N THR A 15 11.42 -14.67 -0.40
CA THR A 15 10.37 -13.79 0.15
C THR A 15 10.84 -13.00 1.38
N ARG A 16 11.66 -13.62 2.24
CA ARG A 16 12.27 -12.96 3.39
C ARG A 16 13.19 -11.81 2.96
N ALA A 17 14.13 -12.06 2.06
CA ALA A 17 15.07 -11.05 1.59
C ALA A 17 14.36 -9.93 0.81
N ALA A 18 13.32 -10.26 0.03
CA ALA A 18 12.49 -9.28 -0.65
C ALA A 18 11.73 -8.40 0.34
N LYS A 19 11.15 -8.97 1.40
CA LYS A 19 10.47 -8.20 2.46
C LYS A 19 11.42 -7.22 3.15
N GLU A 20 12.62 -7.67 3.53
CA GLU A 20 13.67 -6.81 4.11
C GLU A 20 14.08 -5.70 3.12
N TYR A 21 14.27 -6.04 1.84
CA TYR A 21 14.61 -5.07 0.81
C TYR A 21 13.53 -4.00 0.61
N LEU A 22 12.26 -4.41 0.48
CA LEU A 22 11.13 -3.48 0.32
C LEU A 22 10.96 -2.56 1.53
N LYS A 23 11.30 -3.03 2.73
CA LYS A 23 11.25 -2.25 3.97
C LYS A 23 12.35 -1.18 4.04
N GLU A 24 13.57 -1.52 3.62
CA GLU A 24 14.74 -0.65 3.77
C GLU A 24 14.96 0.28 2.57
N THR A 25 14.31 0.00 1.43
CA THR A 25 14.52 0.72 0.17
C THR A 25 13.35 1.66 -0.12
N PRO A 26 13.60 2.96 -0.35
CA PRO A 26 12.53 3.87 -0.76
C PRO A 26 11.84 3.37 -2.03
N GLN A 27 10.52 3.46 -2.08
CA GLN A 27 9.71 2.93 -3.19
C GLN A 27 10.09 3.51 -4.56
N ALA A 28 10.63 4.73 -4.62
CA ALA A 28 11.12 5.34 -5.86
C ALA A 28 12.42 4.71 -6.38
N ALA A 29 13.10 3.89 -5.59
CA ALA A 29 14.40 3.32 -5.91
C ALA A 29 14.33 1.87 -6.44
N PHE A 30 13.14 1.32 -6.62
CA PHE A 30 12.93 -0.02 -7.18
C PHE A 30 11.57 -0.13 -7.90
N GLN A 31 11.36 -1.24 -8.59
CA GLN A 31 10.09 -1.63 -9.17
C GLN A 31 9.69 -3.03 -8.70
N LEU A 32 8.43 -3.20 -8.34
CA LEU A 32 7.82 -4.49 -8.01
C LEU A 32 6.75 -4.81 -9.06
N ILE A 33 6.90 -5.92 -9.77
CA ILE A 33 6.01 -6.27 -10.88
C ILE A 33 5.25 -7.55 -10.57
N ASP A 34 3.92 -7.48 -10.67
CA ASP A 34 3.04 -8.65 -10.66
C ASP A 34 2.73 -9.09 -12.09
N VAL A 35 3.23 -10.25 -12.47
CA VAL A 35 2.97 -10.82 -13.82
C VAL A 35 1.80 -11.79 -13.86
N ARG A 36 0.93 -11.76 -12.85
CA ARG A 36 -0.31 -12.56 -12.78
C ARG A 36 -1.42 -11.94 -13.62
N GLN A 37 -2.57 -12.61 -13.65
CA GLN A 37 -3.74 -12.07 -14.32
C GLN A 37 -4.48 -11.05 -13.43
N PRO A 38 -5.24 -10.08 -14.01
CA PRO A 38 -5.96 -9.07 -13.27
C PRO A 38 -6.91 -9.62 -12.20
N LYS A 39 -7.49 -10.80 -12.43
CA LYS A 39 -8.34 -11.46 -11.43
C LYS A 39 -7.55 -11.89 -10.19
N GLU A 40 -6.35 -12.45 -10.36
CA GLU A 40 -5.47 -12.86 -9.27
C GLU A 40 -4.97 -11.64 -8.46
N TYR A 41 -4.62 -10.55 -9.16
CA TYR A 41 -4.22 -9.29 -8.55
C TYR A 41 -5.34 -8.68 -7.72
N LYS A 42 -6.57 -8.65 -8.27
CA LYS A 42 -7.75 -8.12 -7.58
C LYS A 42 -8.06 -8.86 -6.27
N GLU A 43 -7.85 -10.17 -6.24
CA GLU A 43 -8.08 -10.97 -5.04
C GLU A 43 -7.06 -10.62 -3.94
N GLN A 44 -5.79 -10.52 -4.30
CA GLN A 44 -4.70 -10.22 -3.38
C GLN A 44 -3.44 -9.86 -4.17
N HIS A 45 -2.68 -8.85 -3.74
CA HIS A 45 -1.37 -8.50 -4.32
C HIS A 45 -0.44 -7.90 -3.26
N ILE A 46 0.85 -7.82 -3.56
CA ILE A 46 1.82 -7.11 -2.71
C ILE A 46 1.64 -5.61 -2.92
N PRO A 47 1.47 -4.79 -1.85
CA PRO A 47 1.26 -3.36 -1.97
C PRO A 47 2.33 -2.68 -2.83
N GLY A 48 1.90 -1.73 -3.65
CA GLY A 48 2.78 -0.99 -4.55
C GLY A 48 3.21 -1.74 -5.81
N ALA A 49 2.76 -2.98 -6.02
CA ALA A 49 3.08 -3.71 -7.24
C ALA A 49 2.44 -3.11 -8.50
N ILE A 50 3.17 -3.17 -9.61
CA ILE A 50 2.70 -2.81 -10.94
C ILE A 50 2.17 -4.08 -11.60
N LEU A 51 0.89 -4.09 -11.98
CA LEU A 51 0.30 -5.23 -12.67
C LEU A 51 0.62 -5.17 -14.16
N ILE A 52 1.44 -6.09 -14.63
CA ILE A 52 1.67 -6.30 -16.07
C ILE A 52 1.63 -7.81 -16.32
N PRO A 53 0.50 -8.36 -16.77
CA PRO A 53 0.39 -9.78 -17.09
C PRO A 53 1.51 -10.26 -18.00
N LEU A 54 2.04 -11.47 -17.75
CA LEU A 54 3.19 -12.01 -18.47
C LEU A 54 3.05 -11.94 -20.00
N ASN A 55 1.83 -12.17 -20.50
CA ASN A 55 1.52 -12.11 -21.92
C ASN A 55 1.55 -10.69 -22.50
N GLU A 56 1.43 -9.65 -21.66
CA GLU A 56 1.47 -8.24 -22.03
C GLU A 56 2.83 -7.60 -21.76
N LEU A 57 3.71 -8.24 -20.99
CA LEU A 57 4.93 -7.64 -20.45
C LEU A 57 5.82 -7.06 -21.55
N LYS A 58 5.99 -7.77 -22.66
CA LYS A 58 6.84 -7.31 -23.78
C LYS A 58 6.29 -6.05 -24.47
N GLU A 59 4.98 -5.89 -24.52
CA GLU A 59 4.30 -4.77 -25.16
C GLU A 59 4.18 -3.55 -24.25
N ARG A 60 4.36 -3.75 -22.94
CA ARG A 60 4.19 -2.72 -21.90
C ARG A 60 5.49 -2.34 -21.18
N LEU A 61 6.65 -2.64 -21.77
CA LEU A 61 7.97 -2.31 -21.20
C LEU A 61 8.16 -0.79 -20.99
N GLN A 62 7.50 0.04 -21.79
CA GLN A 62 7.56 1.51 -21.64
C GLN A 62 6.94 2.03 -20.34
N GLU A 63 6.18 1.22 -19.62
CA GLU A 63 5.64 1.56 -18.30
C GLU A 63 6.67 1.38 -17.19
N LEU A 64 7.83 0.80 -17.52
CA LEU A 64 8.90 0.45 -16.57
C LEU A 64 10.15 1.30 -16.82
N THR A 65 10.96 1.44 -15.78
CA THR A 65 12.24 2.15 -15.82
C THR A 65 13.39 1.14 -15.84
N PRO A 66 14.12 0.97 -16.96
CA PRO A 66 15.13 -0.09 -17.09
C PRO A 66 16.26 -0.07 -16.05
N ASP A 67 16.68 1.13 -15.62
CA ASP A 67 17.80 1.31 -14.69
C ASP A 67 17.42 1.09 -13.20
N LEU A 68 16.13 0.88 -12.90
CA LEU A 68 15.71 0.59 -11.54
C LEU A 68 15.78 -0.91 -11.25
N PRO A 69 16.32 -1.32 -10.08
CA PRO A 69 16.19 -2.67 -9.58
C PRO A 69 14.75 -3.16 -9.64
N THR A 70 14.54 -4.34 -10.22
CA THR A 70 13.21 -4.85 -10.52
C THR A 70 13.00 -6.21 -9.88
N ILE A 71 12.00 -6.33 -9.01
CA ILE A 71 11.55 -7.61 -8.45
C ILE A 71 10.28 -8.03 -9.18
N VAL A 72 10.28 -9.22 -9.74
CA VAL A 72 9.14 -9.79 -10.48
C VAL A 72 8.55 -10.94 -9.70
N TYR A 73 7.25 -10.93 -9.48
CA TYR A 73 6.57 -12.05 -8.85
C TYR A 73 5.36 -12.55 -9.63
N CYS A 74 4.96 -13.76 -9.31
CA CYS A 74 3.70 -14.36 -9.74
C CYS A 74 3.11 -15.17 -8.58
N ARG A 75 2.27 -16.17 -8.89
CA ARG A 75 1.69 -17.02 -7.85
C ARG A 75 2.77 -17.85 -7.12
N SER A 76 3.68 -18.53 -7.84
CA SER A 76 4.64 -19.51 -7.29
C SER A 76 6.08 -19.31 -7.74
N GLY A 77 6.40 -18.29 -8.53
CA GLY A 77 7.75 -18.04 -9.05
C GLY A 77 7.99 -18.50 -10.50
N ALA A 78 7.13 -19.34 -11.08
CA ALA A 78 7.36 -19.90 -12.43
C ALA A 78 7.13 -18.88 -13.56
N ARG A 79 6.00 -18.18 -13.57
CA ARG A 79 5.70 -17.13 -14.56
C ARG A 79 6.66 -15.95 -14.45
N SER A 80 6.99 -15.55 -13.22
CA SER A 80 7.89 -14.44 -12.95
C SER A 80 9.33 -14.73 -13.41
N LYS A 81 9.78 -15.99 -13.37
CA LYS A 81 11.07 -16.38 -13.96
C LYS A 81 11.12 -16.13 -15.48
N ALA A 82 10.03 -16.43 -16.20
CA ALA A 82 9.92 -16.08 -17.62
C ALA A 82 9.85 -14.56 -17.82
N GLY A 83 9.14 -13.83 -16.96
CA GLY A 83 9.11 -12.37 -16.94
C GLY A 83 10.49 -11.75 -16.77
N CYS A 84 11.30 -12.28 -15.84
CA CYS A 84 12.69 -11.83 -15.68
C CYS A 84 13.54 -12.01 -16.94
N GLN A 85 13.35 -13.11 -17.67
CA GLN A 85 14.06 -13.33 -18.94
C GLN A 85 13.64 -12.33 -20.00
N ILE A 86 12.33 -12.01 -20.10
CA ILE A 86 11.83 -10.99 -21.02
C ILE A 86 12.46 -9.64 -20.69
N LEU A 87 12.48 -9.22 -19.43
CA LEU A 87 13.04 -7.94 -19.01
C LEU A 87 14.54 -7.87 -19.29
N ARG A 88 15.32 -8.89 -18.94
CA ARG A 88 16.78 -8.92 -19.22
C ARG A 88 17.09 -8.83 -20.72
N ASN A 89 16.31 -9.50 -21.54
CA ASN A 89 16.47 -9.45 -23.00
C ASN A 89 16.08 -8.08 -23.59
N ASN A 90 15.49 -7.19 -22.77
CA ASN A 90 15.09 -5.83 -23.17
C ASN A 90 15.79 -4.76 -22.32
N ASN A 91 17.06 -5.01 -21.94
CA ASN A 91 17.98 -4.06 -21.27
C ASN A 91 17.58 -3.64 -19.85
N PHE A 92 16.97 -4.54 -19.09
CA PHE A 92 16.81 -4.39 -17.64
C PHE A 92 17.95 -5.17 -16.95
N PRO A 93 19.00 -4.51 -16.44
CA PRO A 93 20.18 -5.21 -15.92
C PRO A 93 19.93 -5.90 -14.57
N ASP A 94 19.13 -5.27 -13.70
CA ASP A 94 18.92 -5.70 -12.33
C ASP A 94 17.50 -6.24 -12.12
N VAL A 95 17.30 -7.53 -12.45
CA VAL A 95 15.99 -8.18 -12.36
C VAL A 95 16.09 -9.44 -11.49
N LEU A 96 15.21 -9.53 -10.49
CA LEU A 96 15.12 -10.67 -9.58
C LEU A 96 13.75 -11.33 -9.61
N ASN A 97 13.71 -12.65 -9.64
CA ASN A 97 12.51 -13.44 -9.49
C ASN A 97 12.21 -13.70 -8.00
N LEU A 98 11.03 -13.36 -7.53
CA LEU A 98 10.57 -13.69 -6.18
C LEU A 98 10.26 -15.19 -6.09
N THR A 99 11.16 -15.93 -5.43
CA THR A 99 11.02 -17.38 -5.24
C THR A 99 9.80 -17.70 -4.38
N GLY A 100 9.01 -18.67 -4.83
CA GLY A 100 7.75 -19.02 -4.16
C GLY A 100 6.59 -18.08 -4.43
N GLY A 101 6.86 -16.90 -5.00
CA GLY A 101 5.85 -15.91 -5.37
C GLY A 101 4.97 -15.49 -4.21
N ILE A 102 3.74 -15.03 -4.51
CA ILE A 102 2.81 -14.57 -3.47
C ILE A 102 2.31 -15.71 -2.56
N LEU A 103 2.38 -16.96 -2.99
CA LEU A 103 2.03 -18.11 -2.13
C LEU A 103 2.93 -18.25 -0.90
N GLN A 104 4.20 -17.88 -1.02
CA GLN A 104 5.16 -17.89 0.10
C GLN A 104 5.39 -16.51 0.69
N TRP A 105 4.70 -15.50 0.20
CA TRP A 105 4.77 -14.15 0.74
C TRP A 105 4.03 -14.10 2.08
N ASN A 106 4.75 -13.76 3.15
CA ASN A 106 4.23 -13.59 4.50
C ASN A 106 4.25 -12.12 4.95
N GLY A 107 4.35 -11.20 4.01
CA GLY A 107 4.26 -9.75 4.26
C GLY A 107 2.85 -9.23 4.03
N ALA A 108 2.72 -7.92 4.12
CA ALA A 108 1.47 -7.21 3.84
C ALA A 108 0.94 -7.50 2.43
N THR A 109 -0.37 -7.50 2.30
CA THR A 109 -1.06 -7.63 1.03
C THR A 109 -2.21 -6.65 0.94
N ALA A 110 -2.48 -6.18 -0.26
CA ALA A 110 -3.63 -5.37 -0.62
C ALA A 110 -4.56 -6.14 -1.56
N PHE A 111 -5.76 -5.64 -1.77
CA PHE A 111 -6.75 -6.21 -2.68
C PHE A 111 -7.38 -5.12 -3.57
N GLY A 112 -8.20 -5.52 -4.51
CA GLY A 112 -8.85 -4.61 -5.46
C GLY A 112 -8.11 -4.51 -6.78
N SER A 113 -8.76 -3.92 -7.78
CA SER A 113 -8.17 -3.68 -9.09
C SER A 113 -7.21 -2.50 -9.06
N GLU A 114 -6.38 -2.32 -10.09
CA GLU A 114 -5.54 -1.13 -10.24
C GLU A 114 -6.33 0.20 -10.26
N LYS A 115 -7.65 0.16 -10.46
CA LYS A 115 -8.55 1.31 -10.39
C LYS A 115 -9.22 1.47 -9.03
N PHE A 116 -9.10 0.47 -8.15
CA PHE A 116 -9.76 0.48 -6.85
C PHE A 116 -9.33 1.71 -6.03
N GLY A 117 -10.29 2.45 -5.51
CA GLY A 117 -10.05 3.70 -4.81
C GLY A 117 -9.73 4.91 -5.71
N LEU A 118 -9.29 4.71 -6.96
CA LEU A 118 -8.94 5.83 -7.86
C LEU A 118 -10.17 6.60 -8.35
N ASP A 119 -11.31 5.95 -8.52
CA ASP A 119 -12.56 6.60 -8.95
C ASP A 119 -13.01 7.70 -7.99
N PHE A 120 -12.59 7.60 -6.73
CA PHE A 120 -12.78 8.61 -5.70
C PHE A 120 -12.10 9.94 -6.02
N PHE A 121 -10.91 9.84 -6.61
CA PHE A 121 -10.08 10.98 -6.99
C PHE A 121 -10.54 11.61 -8.30
N ILE A 122 -11.26 10.87 -9.13
CA ILE A 122 -11.74 11.32 -10.44
C ILE A 122 -13.10 12.02 -10.32
N GLN A 123 -13.93 11.66 -9.34
CA GLN A 123 -15.30 12.19 -9.20
C GLN A 123 -15.41 13.60 -8.60
N GLY A 124 -14.28 14.25 -8.30
CA GLY A 124 -14.18 15.71 -8.43
C GLY A 124 -14.76 16.57 -7.32
N THR A 125 -14.86 16.12 -6.07
CA THR A 125 -15.18 17.00 -4.93
C THR A 125 -13.95 17.62 -4.28
N TYR A 126 -12.77 17.10 -4.54
CA TYR A 126 -11.52 17.53 -3.90
C TYR A 126 -10.62 18.31 -4.84
N THR A 127 -9.96 19.34 -4.33
CA THR A 127 -9.18 20.29 -5.13
C THR A 127 -7.72 19.88 -5.30
N ASN A 128 -7.18 19.03 -4.42
CA ASN A 128 -5.79 18.59 -4.44
C ASN A 128 -5.59 17.28 -3.63
N GLY A 129 -4.42 16.66 -3.78
CA GLY A 129 -4.09 15.40 -3.13
C GLY A 129 -4.03 15.45 -1.60
N TYR A 130 -3.66 16.60 -1.02
CA TYR A 130 -3.66 16.78 0.45
C TYR A 130 -5.08 16.75 1.02
N GLU A 131 -6.03 17.37 0.32
CA GLU A 131 -7.43 17.36 0.73
C GLU A 131 -8.00 15.96 0.71
N ILE A 132 -7.69 15.17 -0.32
CA ILE A 132 -8.12 13.79 -0.45
C ILE A 132 -7.54 12.95 0.68
N ALA A 133 -6.21 12.97 0.87
CA ALA A 133 -5.55 12.24 1.95
C ALA A 133 -6.16 12.60 3.32
N TYR A 134 -6.34 13.88 3.60
CA TYR A 134 -6.97 14.35 4.85
C TYR A 134 -8.36 13.73 5.08
N HIS A 135 -9.18 13.64 4.03
CA HIS A 135 -10.53 13.07 4.17
C HIS A 135 -10.52 11.55 4.31
N LEU A 136 -9.55 10.85 3.75
CA LEU A 136 -9.36 9.43 3.96
C LEU A 136 -8.97 9.12 5.41
N GLU A 137 -7.98 9.84 5.97
CA GLU A 137 -7.58 9.75 7.37
C GLU A 137 -8.75 10.10 8.32
N LYS A 138 -9.50 11.16 8.00
CA LYS A 138 -10.69 11.55 8.77
C LYS A 138 -11.75 10.43 8.78
N GLY A 139 -11.93 9.73 7.66
CA GLY A 139 -12.84 8.60 7.55
C GLY A 139 -12.39 7.41 8.40
N LEU A 140 -11.10 7.06 8.34
CA LEU A 140 -10.50 5.97 9.14
C LEU A 140 -10.57 6.29 10.64
N ARG A 141 -10.21 7.51 11.03
CA ARG A 141 -10.38 8.00 12.40
C ARG A 141 -11.82 7.79 12.91
N GLN A 142 -12.80 8.21 12.11
CA GLN A 142 -14.21 8.06 12.49
C GLN A 142 -14.62 6.59 12.64
N PHE A 143 -14.09 5.72 11.80
CA PHE A 143 -14.30 4.28 11.89
C PHE A 143 -13.77 3.72 13.20
N TYR A 144 -12.52 4.04 13.60
CA TYR A 144 -11.96 3.61 14.87
C TYR A 144 -12.75 4.14 16.09
N ILE A 145 -13.26 5.37 16.04
CA ILE A 145 -14.11 5.93 17.11
C ILE A 145 -15.40 5.10 17.25
N ILE A 146 -16.08 4.81 16.14
CA ILE A 146 -17.32 4.03 16.15
C ILE A 146 -17.08 2.62 16.71
N LEU A 147 -15.98 1.99 16.32
CA LEU A 147 -15.60 0.68 16.87
C LEU A 147 -15.30 0.76 18.38
N ALA A 148 -14.60 1.80 18.81
CA ALA A 148 -14.28 2.01 20.23
C ALA A 148 -15.54 2.24 21.09
N GLU A 149 -16.53 2.95 20.57
CA GLU A 149 -17.81 3.17 21.26
C GLU A 149 -18.60 1.86 21.47
N ASN A 150 -18.49 0.93 20.52
CA ASN A 150 -19.18 -0.34 20.55
C ASN A 150 -18.38 -1.48 21.20
N ALA A 151 -17.09 -1.26 21.52
CA ALA A 151 -16.23 -2.28 22.10
C ALA A 151 -16.61 -2.58 23.57
N VAL A 152 -16.81 -3.87 23.87
CA VAL A 152 -17.12 -4.35 25.23
C VAL A 152 -15.86 -4.38 26.09
N SER A 153 -14.73 -4.78 25.52
CA SER A 153 -13.44 -4.84 26.22
C SER A 153 -12.82 -3.46 26.39
N THR A 154 -12.47 -3.11 27.64
CA THR A 154 -11.74 -1.86 27.92
C THR A 154 -10.39 -1.78 27.20
N LYS A 155 -9.68 -2.90 27.06
CA LYS A 155 -8.40 -2.94 26.34
C LYS A 155 -8.59 -2.65 24.86
N ILE A 156 -9.58 -3.28 24.21
CA ILE A 156 -9.91 -3.03 22.80
C ILE A 156 -10.35 -1.59 22.60
N LYS A 157 -11.18 -1.06 23.50
CA LYS A 157 -11.57 0.36 23.46
C LYS A 157 -10.37 1.29 23.50
N GLN A 158 -9.41 1.03 24.41
CA GLN A 158 -8.19 1.82 24.53
C GLN A 158 -7.31 1.71 23.27
N LEU A 159 -7.18 0.52 22.68
CA LEU A 159 -6.43 0.30 21.45
C LEU A 159 -7.04 1.07 20.28
N LEU A 160 -8.34 0.93 20.03
CA LEU A 160 -9.06 1.66 18.98
C LEU A 160 -9.02 3.18 19.18
N THR A 161 -9.10 3.66 20.43
CA THR A 161 -8.93 5.08 20.73
C THR A 161 -7.53 5.57 20.38
N ARG A 162 -6.49 4.76 20.65
CA ARG A 162 -5.11 5.07 20.27
C ARG A 162 -4.92 5.11 18.75
N MET A 163 -5.54 4.18 18.01
CA MET A 163 -5.55 4.21 16.54
C MET A 163 -6.19 5.51 16.02
N ALA A 164 -7.37 5.88 16.53
CA ALA A 164 -8.00 7.14 16.16
C ALA A 164 -7.12 8.38 16.45
N GLN A 165 -6.34 8.36 17.53
CA GLN A 165 -5.38 9.45 17.86
C GLN A 165 -4.19 9.49 16.89
N MET A 166 -3.78 8.35 16.33
CA MET A 166 -2.73 8.33 15.28
C MET A 166 -3.22 9.09 14.04
N GLU A 167 -4.48 8.89 13.64
CA GLU A 167 -5.06 9.62 12.49
C GLU A 167 -5.19 11.13 12.76
N ASP A 168 -5.40 11.57 13.99
CA ASP A 168 -5.32 13.01 14.36
C ASP A 168 -3.93 13.59 14.07
N GLY A 169 -2.88 12.81 14.29
CA GLY A 169 -1.49 13.15 13.96
C GLY A 169 -1.29 13.30 12.45
N HIS A 170 -1.78 12.34 11.66
CA HIS A 170 -1.70 12.35 10.19
C HIS A 170 -2.45 13.55 9.61
N MET A 171 -3.69 13.78 10.03
CA MET A 171 -4.46 14.94 9.59
C MET A 171 -3.76 16.28 9.91
N THR A 172 -3.14 16.38 11.10
CA THR A 172 -2.38 17.58 11.49
C THR A 172 -1.16 17.79 10.60
N MET A 173 -0.43 16.72 10.30
CA MET A 173 0.70 16.75 9.37
C MET A 173 0.27 17.17 7.96
N LEU A 174 -0.82 16.62 7.45
CA LEU A 174 -1.38 16.95 6.14
C LEU A 174 -1.78 18.43 6.03
N ILE A 175 -2.43 18.99 7.06
CA ILE A 175 -2.75 20.42 7.13
C ILE A 175 -1.48 21.28 7.08
N ALA A 176 -0.44 20.91 7.84
CA ALA A 176 0.81 21.67 7.86
C ALA A 176 1.53 21.61 6.50
N GLN A 177 1.57 20.45 5.85
CA GLN A 177 2.20 20.28 4.55
C GLN A 177 1.41 20.99 3.44
N SER A 178 0.10 20.89 3.43
CA SER A 178 -0.77 21.58 2.46
C SER A 178 -0.63 23.10 2.55
N LYS A 179 -0.53 23.63 3.77
CA LYS A 179 -0.26 25.05 3.99
C LYS A 179 1.11 25.48 3.46
N ALA A 180 2.14 24.66 3.66
CA ALA A 180 3.48 24.93 3.13
C ALA A 180 3.53 24.84 1.59
N ALA A 181 2.65 24.03 0.99
CA ALA A 181 2.51 23.89 -0.46
C ALA A 181 1.54 24.91 -1.08
N GLU A 182 0.93 25.79 -0.30
CA GLU A 182 -0.11 26.74 -0.72
C GLU A 182 -1.35 26.07 -1.36
N LEU A 183 -1.65 24.83 -0.96
CA LEU A 183 -2.76 24.00 -1.45
C LEU A 183 -3.76 23.78 -0.31
N PRO A 184 -4.76 24.66 -0.10
CA PRO A 184 -5.64 24.61 1.06
C PRO A 184 -6.50 23.34 1.08
N ILE A 185 -6.74 22.81 2.29
CA ILE A 185 -7.66 21.71 2.56
C ILE A 185 -8.99 22.29 3.04
N ASN A 186 -10.09 21.95 2.40
CA ASN A 186 -11.42 22.20 2.92
C ASN A 186 -11.79 21.12 3.95
N THR A 187 -11.57 21.40 5.22
CA THR A 187 -11.84 20.46 6.33
C THR A 187 -13.34 20.25 6.60
N SER A 188 -14.21 21.09 6.01
CA SER A 188 -15.67 21.06 6.23
C SER A 188 -16.40 20.09 5.30
N THR A 189 -15.74 19.58 4.27
CA THR A 189 -16.32 18.58 3.38
C THR A 189 -16.66 17.32 4.16
N GLU A 190 -17.88 16.82 4.04
CA GLU A 190 -18.23 15.53 4.63
C GLU A 190 -17.52 14.40 3.87
N THR A 191 -17.01 13.43 4.62
CA THR A 191 -16.51 12.19 4.01
C THR A 191 -17.71 11.42 3.49
N ASN A 192 -17.77 11.13 2.19
CA ASN A 192 -18.85 10.34 1.58
C ASN A 192 -18.83 8.86 2.04
N GLY A 193 -18.44 8.61 3.30
CA GLY A 193 -18.37 7.27 3.87
C GLY A 193 -17.23 6.41 3.34
N VAL A 194 -16.22 7.04 2.73
CA VAL A 194 -14.99 6.36 2.30
C VAL A 194 -13.88 6.65 3.29
N ILE A 195 -13.10 5.64 3.54
CA ILE A 195 -11.95 5.69 4.44
C ILE A 195 -10.68 5.38 3.66
N GLU A 196 -9.58 5.47 4.36
CA GLU A 196 -8.25 5.20 3.84
C GLU A 196 -8.18 3.87 3.05
N GLY A 197 -7.37 3.87 2.00
CA GLY A 197 -7.33 2.75 1.05
C GLY A 197 -8.50 2.71 0.06
N GLY A 198 -9.44 3.67 0.11
CA GLY A 198 -10.57 3.76 -0.82
C GLY A 198 -11.73 2.79 -0.51
N LEU A 199 -11.84 2.34 0.73
CA LEU A 199 -12.89 1.43 1.20
C LEU A 199 -14.13 2.19 1.68
N SER A 200 -15.31 1.65 1.47
CA SER A 200 -16.53 2.22 2.05
C SER A 200 -16.75 1.75 3.48
N LEU A 201 -17.21 2.66 4.34
CA LEU A 201 -17.54 2.35 5.73
C LEU A 201 -18.60 1.24 5.86
N SER A 202 -19.53 1.17 4.91
CA SER A 202 -20.59 0.16 4.87
C SER A 202 -20.06 -1.24 4.53
N GLU A 203 -19.11 -1.32 3.58
CA GLU A 203 -18.46 -2.60 3.22
C GLU A 203 -17.64 -3.15 4.37
N LEU A 204 -16.94 -2.28 5.09
CA LEU A 204 -16.16 -2.67 6.25
C LEU A 204 -16.99 -3.16 7.41
N ARG A 205 -18.09 -2.48 7.73
CA ARG A 205 -19.03 -2.94 8.75
C ARG A 205 -19.64 -4.29 8.41
N ALA A 206 -19.96 -4.51 7.14
CA ALA A 206 -20.47 -5.80 6.68
C ALA A 206 -19.42 -6.92 6.75
N ALA A 207 -18.13 -6.60 6.51
CA ALA A 207 -17.06 -7.58 6.48
C ALA A 207 -16.48 -7.92 7.87
N PHE A 208 -16.40 -6.95 8.79
CA PHE A 208 -15.65 -7.07 10.05
C PHE A 208 -16.47 -6.77 11.31
N GLY A 209 -17.75 -6.35 11.18
CA GLY A 209 -18.54 -5.72 12.24
C GLY A 209 -18.69 -6.49 13.57
N ASP A 210 -18.58 -7.83 13.55
CA ASP A 210 -18.82 -8.66 14.71
C ASP A 210 -17.59 -9.46 15.20
N ASN A 211 -16.41 -9.29 14.59
CA ASN A 211 -15.24 -10.15 14.84
C ASN A 211 -14.03 -9.42 15.44
N LEU A 212 -14.21 -8.24 16.06
CA LEU A 212 -13.13 -7.44 16.64
C LEU A 212 -13.05 -7.60 18.16
N ASP A 213 -13.16 -8.82 18.65
CA ASP A 213 -13.20 -9.14 20.08
C ASP A 213 -11.83 -9.33 20.71
N THR A 214 -10.75 -9.29 19.92
CA THR A 214 -9.36 -9.46 20.39
C THR A 214 -8.47 -8.30 19.95
N GLU A 215 -7.43 -8.02 20.75
CA GLU A 215 -6.41 -7.02 20.37
C GLU A 215 -5.71 -7.40 19.06
N GLU A 216 -5.46 -8.68 18.86
CA GLU A 216 -4.90 -9.23 17.62
C GLU A 216 -5.77 -8.88 16.40
N ALA A 217 -7.10 -9.13 16.47
CA ALA A 217 -8.02 -8.84 15.37
C ALA A 217 -8.05 -7.33 15.03
N VAL A 218 -7.99 -6.45 16.05
CA VAL A 218 -7.96 -5.00 15.86
C VAL A 218 -6.65 -4.57 15.18
N ILE A 219 -5.50 -5.10 15.61
CA ILE A 219 -4.21 -4.78 14.98
C ILE A 219 -4.16 -5.31 13.55
N GLN A 220 -4.64 -6.52 13.30
CA GLN A 220 -4.69 -7.09 11.94
C GLN A 220 -5.60 -6.25 11.02
N LEU A 221 -6.72 -5.73 11.52
CA LEU A 221 -7.57 -4.82 10.77
C LEU A 221 -6.84 -3.50 10.45
N ALA A 222 -6.17 -2.89 11.43
CA ALA A 222 -5.37 -1.70 11.20
C ALA A 222 -4.27 -1.95 10.15
N MET A 223 -3.53 -3.07 10.27
CA MET A 223 -2.51 -3.45 9.28
C MET A 223 -3.07 -3.61 7.87
N MET A 224 -4.31 -4.08 7.73
CA MET A 224 -4.98 -4.16 6.44
C MET A 224 -5.22 -2.75 5.85
N PHE A 225 -5.64 -1.79 6.65
CA PHE A 225 -5.84 -0.41 6.17
C PHE A 225 -4.54 0.24 5.73
N GLU A 226 -3.48 0.15 6.54
CA GLU A 226 -2.17 0.67 6.18
C GLU A 226 -1.63 0.05 4.88
N ALA A 227 -1.85 -1.26 4.69
CA ALA A 227 -1.44 -1.94 3.46
C ALA A 227 -2.24 -1.44 2.24
N GLN A 228 -3.55 -1.21 2.38
CA GLN A 228 -4.41 -0.66 1.33
C GLN A 228 -4.04 0.80 1.00
N ALA A 229 -3.77 1.61 2.02
CA ALA A 229 -3.34 2.99 1.85
C ALA A 229 -1.98 3.07 1.16
N TRP A 230 -1.01 2.28 1.61
CA TRP A 230 0.29 2.16 0.94
C TRP A 230 0.12 1.82 -0.54
N ASP A 231 -0.70 0.83 -0.87
CA ASP A 231 -0.95 0.45 -2.26
C ASP A 231 -1.64 1.56 -3.06
N LEU A 232 -2.65 2.22 -2.49
CA LEU A 232 -3.36 3.32 -3.13
C LEU A 232 -2.43 4.50 -3.43
N TYR A 233 -1.66 4.97 -2.44
CA TYR A 233 -0.72 6.08 -2.64
C TYR A 233 0.39 5.72 -3.61
N SER A 234 0.85 4.46 -3.61
CA SER A 234 1.81 3.96 -4.59
C SER A 234 1.28 4.04 -6.03
N ARG A 235 0.02 3.66 -6.25
CA ARG A 235 -0.63 3.76 -7.57
C ARG A 235 -0.85 5.21 -7.98
N LEU A 236 -1.27 6.09 -7.06
CA LEU A 236 -1.45 7.52 -7.31
C LEU A 236 -0.13 8.19 -7.70
N SER A 237 0.97 7.88 -7.02
CA SER A 237 2.28 8.43 -7.34
C SER A 237 2.73 8.11 -8.77
N ARG A 238 2.37 6.93 -9.29
CA ARG A 238 2.72 6.53 -10.67
C ARG A 238 1.79 7.11 -11.74
N LYS A 239 0.50 7.29 -11.39
CA LYS A 239 -0.53 7.71 -12.36
C LYS A 239 -0.70 9.22 -12.45
N ASN A 240 -0.17 9.98 -11.49
CA ASN A 240 -0.25 11.43 -11.52
C ASN A 240 0.77 12.03 -12.51
N ASN A 241 0.38 13.08 -13.21
CA ASN A 241 1.24 13.78 -14.16
C ASN A 241 1.99 14.98 -13.55
N ASN A 242 1.68 15.35 -12.31
CA ASN A 242 2.31 16.44 -11.59
C ASN A 242 3.43 15.91 -10.70
N ALA A 243 4.68 16.35 -10.92
CA ALA A 243 5.84 15.87 -10.18
C ALA A 243 5.75 16.16 -8.65
N SER A 244 5.16 17.28 -8.24
CA SER A 244 4.98 17.61 -6.83
C SER A 244 3.97 16.67 -6.16
N GLU A 245 2.87 16.35 -6.85
CA GLU A 245 1.88 15.39 -6.34
C GLU A 245 2.42 13.95 -6.37
N GLN A 246 3.19 13.57 -7.39
CA GLN A 246 3.87 12.27 -7.38
C GLN A 246 4.75 12.11 -6.14
N GLU A 247 5.54 13.14 -5.81
CA GLU A 247 6.41 13.13 -4.64
C GLU A 247 5.62 13.12 -3.34
N PHE A 248 4.51 13.85 -3.27
CA PHE A 248 3.59 13.82 -2.14
C PHE A 248 3.07 12.41 -1.89
N TYR A 249 2.50 11.76 -2.93
CA TYR A 249 1.96 10.40 -2.78
C TYR A 249 3.05 9.36 -2.46
N ARG A 250 4.29 9.53 -2.95
CA ARG A 250 5.41 8.66 -2.54
C ARG A 250 5.72 8.80 -1.05
N LYS A 251 5.68 10.01 -0.52
CA LYS A 251 5.88 10.25 0.92
C LYS A 251 4.75 9.62 1.73
N MET A 252 3.51 9.80 1.32
CA MET A 252 2.37 9.15 1.99
C MET A 252 2.54 7.63 1.99
N ALA A 253 2.82 7.01 0.85
CA ALA A 253 3.07 5.57 0.78
C ALA A 253 4.19 5.11 1.74
N GLY A 254 5.25 5.91 1.90
CA GLY A 254 6.34 5.63 2.83
C GLY A 254 5.96 5.78 4.31
N GLU A 255 5.03 6.66 4.66
CA GLU A 255 4.50 6.77 6.03
C GLU A 255 3.62 5.54 6.36
N GLU A 256 2.70 5.14 5.45
CA GLU A 256 1.86 3.96 5.66
C GLU A 256 2.69 2.67 5.85
N GLN A 257 3.78 2.53 5.10
CA GLN A 257 4.71 1.43 5.30
C GLN A 257 5.32 1.43 6.71
N LYS A 258 5.69 2.60 7.24
CA LYS A 258 6.23 2.72 8.60
C LYS A 258 5.16 2.40 9.67
N HIS A 259 3.91 2.79 9.45
CA HIS A 259 2.79 2.46 10.34
C HIS A 259 2.56 0.96 10.38
N LEU A 260 2.54 0.32 9.22
CA LEU A 260 2.43 -1.12 9.09
C LEU A 260 3.56 -1.86 9.83
N ASP A 261 4.81 -1.35 9.76
CA ASP A 261 5.94 -1.92 10.49
C ASP A 261 5.77 -1.80 12.02
N LYS A 262 5.24 -0.67 12.52
CA LYS A 262 4.94 -0.48 13.94
C LYS A 262 3.85 -1.43 14.42
N LEU A 263 2.76 -1.57 13.65
CA LEU A 263 1.67 -2.49 13.96
C LEU A 263 2.13 -3.96 13.93
N THR A 264 3.00 -4.32 12.98
CA THR A 264 3.62 -5.66 12.94
C THR A 264 4.39 -5.95 14.23
N LEU A 265 5.21 -5.00 14.69
CA LEU A 265 5.95 -5.15 15.94
C LEU A 265 5.02 -5.23 17.16
N GLU A 266 3.92 -4.48 17.18
CA GLU A 266 2.91 -4.53 18.24
C GLU A 266 2.22 -5.91 18.25
N LEU A 267 1.88 -6.45 17.09
CA LEU A 267 1.31 -7.79 16.96
C LEU A 267 2.28 -8.88 17.45
N ASP A 268 3.55 -8.81 17.04
CA ASP A 268 4.60 -9.76 17.47
C ASP A 268 4.80 -9.74 19.00
N ASN A 269 4.58 -8.60 19.67
CA ASN A 269 4.67 -8.47 21.12
C ASN A 269 3.42 -9.02 21.86
N LEU A 270 2.31 -9.23 21.16
CA LEU A 270 1.10 -9.84 21.75
C LEU A 270 1.13 -11.36 21.69
N LEU A 271 1.84 -11.95 20.74
CA LEU A 271 1.96 -13.40 20.51
C LEU A 271 3.12 -14.00 21.31
#